data_6191f1c4bb2925edae08800496594638
#
_entry.id   6191f1c4bb2925edae08800496594638
#
_cell.length_a   1.000
_cell.length_b   1.000
_cell.length_c   1.000
_cell.angle_alpha   90.00
_cell.angle_beta   90.00
_cell.angle_gamma   90.00
#
_symmetry.space_group_name_H-M   'P 1'
#
loop_
_entity.id
_entity.type
_entity.pdbx_description
1 polymer ?
#
loop_
_entity_poly.entity_id
_entity_poly.type
_entity_poly.pdbx_seq_one_letter_code
_entity_poly.pdbx_strand_id
1 'polypeptide(L)'
;LLDEPENYMYPEMCRTFIHNLNELLKQRFFGSEFQVILSTHSPFMLSDVLANQIIKMDYDDRGMCVIANAEKPSFAANIHSIMADCFFLKYTIGEQARLCLTEKLGLFKDM
;
A
#
# COMPACT_ATOMS: atom_id res chain seq x y z
N LEU A 1 -13.56 3.58 -11.31
CA LEU A 1 -13.45 2.95 -10.00
C LEU A 1 -12.93 1.53 -10.12
N LEU A 2 -11.80 1.25 -9.47
CA LEU A 2 -11.20 -0.06 -9.45
C LEU A 2 -11.10 -0.54 -7.99
N ASP A 3 -11.67 -1.72 -7.71
CA ASP A 3 -11.70 -2.29 -6.36
C ASP A 3 -10.75 -3.48 -6.28
N GLU A 4 -9.65 -3.30 -5.56
CA GLU A 4 -8.60 -4.30 -5.35
C GLU A 4 -8.20 -5.03 -6.66
N PRO A 5 -7.74 -4.29 -7.69
CA PRO A 5 -7.40 -4.90 -8.98
C PRO A 5 -6.20 -5.84 -8.90
N GLU A 6 -5.39 -5.73 -7.82
CA GLU A 6 -4.23 -6.62 -7.60
C GLU A 6 -4.62 -8.06 -7.24
N ASN A 7 -5.88 -8.32 -6.93
CA ASN A 7 -6.31 -9.68 -6.67
C ASN A 7 -6.00 -10.56 -7.89
N TYR A 8 -5.35 -11.69 -7.65
CA TYR A 8 -4.87 -12.64 -8.67
C TYR A 8 -3.66 -12.15 -9.49
N MET A 9 -3.06 -11.02 -9.12
CA MET A 9 -1.81 -10.55 -9.74
C MET A 9 -0.60 -11.01 -8.93
N TYR A 10 0.46 -11.45 -9.62
CA TYR A 10 1.73 -11.68 -8.94
C TYR A 10 2.45 -10.33 -8.72
N PRO A 11 3.47 -10.29 -7.83
CA PRO A 11 4.06 -9.02 -7.41
C PRO A 11 4.55 -8.10 -8.53
N GLU A 12 5.18 -8.63 -9.57
CA GLU A 12 5.66 -7.80 -10.69
C GLU A 12 4.51 -7.14 -11.45
N MET A 13 3.38 -7.82 -11.58
CA MET A 13 2.19 -7.21 -12.18
C MET A 13 1.66 -6.06 -11.32
N CYS A 14 1.66 -6.24 -10.00
CA CYS A 14 1.25 -5.18 -9.07
C CYS A 14 2.18 -3.97 -9.17
N ARG A 15 3.49 -4.22 -9.27
CA ARG A 15 4.49 -3.15 -9.36
C ARG A 15 4.32 -2.31 -10.61
N THR A 16 3.94 -2.91 -11.72
CA THR A 16 3.83 -2.24 -13.01
C THR A 16 2.42 -1.77 -13.35
N PHE A 17 1.44 -2.08 -12.49
CA PHE A 17 0.02 -1.86 -12.81
C PHE A 17 -0.31 -0.40 -13.10
N ILE A 18 0.08 0.52 -12.25
CA ILE A 18 -0.25 1.94 -12.39
C ILE A 18 0.35 2.51 -13.69
N HIS A 19 1.61 2.17 -13.96
CA HIS A 19 2.27 2.60 -15.19
C HIS A 19 1.52 2.09 -16.43
N ASN A 20 1.21 0.81 -16.47
CA ASN A 20 0.52 0.19 -17.59
C ASN A 20 -0.89 0.75 -17.79
N LEU A 21 -1.60 1.03 -16.69
CA LEU A 21 -2.93 1.65 -16.75
C LEU A 21 -2.84 3.05 -17.35
N ASN A 22 -1.88 3.86 -16.89
CA ASN A 22 -1.69 5.21 -17.41
C ASN A 22 -1.38 5.20 -18.92
N GLU A 23 -0.53 4.29 -19.37
CA GLU A 23 -0.19 4.16 -20.80
C GLU A 23 -1.42 3.74 -21.61
N LEU A 24 -2.20 2.80 -21.11
CA LEU A 24 -3.43 2.35 -21.78
C LEU A 24 -4.44 3.50 -21.92
N LEU A 25 -4.65 4.27 -20.86
CA LEU A 25 -5.59 5.39 -20.87
C LEU A 25 -5.15 6.49 -21.85
N LYS A 26 -3.86 6.79 -21.90
CA LYS A 26 -3.32 7.77 -22.86
C LYS A 26 -3.53 7.33 -24.31
N GLN A 27 -3.34 6.04 -24.60
CA GLN A 27 -3.49 5.50 -25.96
C GLN A 27 -4.95 5.45 -26.41
N ARG A 28 -5.86 5.02 -25.51
CA ARG A 28 -7.27 4.80 -25.84
C ARG A 28 -8.09 6.07 -25.85
N PHE A 29 -7.73 7.04 -25.02
CA PHE A 29 -8.54 8.23 -24.77
C PHE A 29 -7.69 9.49 -24.89
N PHE A 30 -6.96 9.60 -25.97
CA PHE A 30 -6.09 10.72 -26.24
C PHE A 30 -6.84 12.06 -26.13
N GLY A 31 -6.28 12.99 -25.36
CA GLY A 31 -6.87 14.32 -25.16
C GLY A 31 -7.98 14.39 -24.11
N SER A 32 -8.34 13.28 -23.48
CA SER A 32 -9.32 13.26 -22.38
C SER A 32 -8.62 13.35 -21.02
N GLU A 33 -9.34 13.88 -20.04
CA GLU A 33 -8.92 13.89 -18.65
C GLU A 33 -9.53 12.71 -17.93
N PHE A 34 -8.79 12.14 -16.95
CA PHE A 34 -9.25 10.98 -16.19
C PHE A 34 -9.12 11.22 -14.70
N GLN A 35 -10.08 10.66 -13.97
CA GLN A 35 -9.95 10.46 -12.54
C GLN A 35 -10.06 8.96 -12.27
N VAL A 36 -9.03 8.38 -11.68
CA VAL A 36 -9.02 6.97 -11.28
C VAL A 36 -9.10 6.90 -9.76
N ILE A 37 -10.09 6.15 -9.29
CA ILE A 37 -10.26 5.85 -7.87
C ILE A 37 -9.99 4.36 -7.70
N LEU A 38 -9.06 4.02 -6.83
CA LEU A 38 -8.53 2.68 -6.67
C LEU A 38 -8.49 2.28 -5.20
N SER A 39 -9.09 1.15 -4.85
CA SER A 39 -8.87 0.54 -3.53
C SER A 39 -7.82 -0.56 -3.66
N THR A 40 -6.93 -0.67 -2.69
CA THR A 40 -5.84 -1.65 -2.77
C THR A 40 -5.26 -1.97 -1.40
N HIS A 41 -4.70 -3.18 -1.27
CA HIS A 41 -3.84 -3.60 -0.17
C HIS A 41 -2.39 -3.77 -0.62
N SER A 42 -2.05 -3.35 -1.85
CA SER A 42 -0.70 -3.53 -2.40
C SER A 42 0.20 -2.32 -2.13
N PRO A 43 1.31 -2.48 -1.39
CA PRO A 43 2.27 -1.39 -1.21
C PRO A 43 2.95 -0.97 -2.51
N PHE A 44 3.03 -1.86 -3.50
CA PHE A 44 3.62 -1.53 -4.80
C PHE A 44 2.81 -0.45 -5.53
N MET A 45 1.48 -0.50 -5.43
CA MET A 45 0.64 0.53 -6.06
C MET A 45 0.80 1.88 -5.38
N LEU A 46 0.94 1.90 -4.04
CA LEU A 46 1.14 3.14 -3.31
C LEU A 46 2.50 3.78 -3.61
N SER A 47 3.49 2.98 -3.97
CA SER A 47 4.81 3.48 -4.37
C SER A 47 4.76 4.31 -5.67
N ASP A 48 3.72 4.16 -6.47
CA ASP A 48 3.55 4.89 -7.72
C ASP A 48 2.67 6.12 -7.62
N VAL A 49 2.23 6.50 -6.42
CA VAL A 49 1.37 7.67 -6.22
C VAL A 49 1.94 8.59 -5.14
N LEU A 50 1.54 9.85 -5.22
CA LEU A 50 1.95 10.85 -4.24
C LEU A 50 1.14 10.68 -2.95
N ALA A 51 1.75 11.05 -1.81
CA ALA A 51 1.11 10.89 -0.50
C ALA A 51 -0.22 11.63 -0.39
N ASN A 52 -0.35 12.79 -1.04
CA ASN A 52 -1.60 13.57 -1.01
C ASN A 52 -2.73 12.93 -1.83
N GLN A 53 -2.44 11.88 -2.57
CA GLN A 53 -3.42 11.12 -3.34
C GLN A 53 -3.87 9.84 -2.61
N ILE A 54 -3.32 9.58 -1.44
CA ILE A 54 -3.59 8.37 -0.64
C ILE A 54 -4.56 8.71 0.47
N ILE A 55 -5.62 7.91 0.58
CA ILE A 55 -6.56 7.96 1.70
C ILE A 55 -6.41 6.65 2.46
N LYS A 56 -5.94 6.74 3.71
CA LYS A 56 -5.84 5.57 4.59
C LYS A 56 -7.16 5.38 5.31
N MET A 57 -7.60 4.13 5.39
CA MET A 57 -8.82 3.77 6.12
C MET A 57 -8.45 2.84 7.27
N ASP A 58 -8.83 3.20 8.47
CA ASP A 58 -8.50 2.46 9.68
C ASP A 58 -9.73 2.41 10.60
N TYR A 59 -9.62 1.72 11.71
CA TYR A 59 -10.66 1.67 12.73
C TYR A 59 -10.21 2.42 13.97
N ASP A 60 -11.12 3.16 14.59
CA ASP A 60 -10.88 3.77 15.89
C ASP A 60 -11.06 2.72 17.01
N ASP A 61 -10.88 3.17 18.27
CA ASP A 61 -11.02 2.29 19.45
C ASP A 61 -12.42 1.73 19.61
N ARG A 62 -13.41 2.30 18.94
CA ARG A 62 -14.82 1.85 18.97
C ARG A 62 -15.14 0.91 17.82
N GLY A 63 -14.17 0.61 16.93
CA GLY A 63 -14.37 -0.21 15.76
C GLY A 63 -15.01 0.53 14.59
N MET A 64 -15.09 1.86 14.65
CA MET A 64 -15.65 2.68 13.57
C MET A 64 -14.56 3.01 12.55
N CYS A 65 -14.92 2.96 11.27
CA CYS A 65 -13.99 3.31 10.19
C CYS A 65 -13.69 4.81 10.24
N VAL A 66 -12.40 5.14 10.20
CA VAL A 66 -11.92 6.52 10.16
C VAL A 66 -11.00 6.70 8.96
N ILE A 67 -10.94 7.93 8.45
CA ILE A 67 -10.11 8.28 7.31
C ILE A 67 -8.92 9.08 7.82
N ALA A 68 -7.72 8.73 7.36
CA ALA A 68 -6.50 9.45 7.67
C ALA A 68 -5.70 9.70 6.39
N ASN A 69 -4.87 10.74 6.42
CA ASN A 69 -3.97 11.03 5.31
C ASN A 69 -2.63 10.29 5.53
N ALA A 70 -1.94 10.00 4.44
CA ALA A 70 -0.59 9.45 4.53
C ALA A 70 0.35 10.49 5.13
N GLU A 71 1.12 10.10 6.14
CA GLU A 71 2.00 11.02 6.87
C GLU A 71 3.37 11.18 6.21
N LYS A 72 3.82 10.16 5.48
CA LYS A 72 5.14 10.11 4.87
C LYS A 72 5.04 10.05 3.36
N PRO A 73 6.06 10.54 2.63
CA PRO A 73 6.10 10.38 1.18
C PRO A 73 6.01 8.92 0.77
N SER A 74 5.18 8.64 -0.24
CA SER A 74 4.96 7.27 -0.74
C SER A 74 5.59 7.05 -2.10
N PHE A 75 5.67 8.08 -2.93
CA PHE A 75 6.19 7.95 -4.30
C PHE A 75 7.65 7.52 -4.27
N ALA A 76 7.94 6.41 -4.94
CA ALA A 76 9.25 5.77 -4.97
C ALA A 76 9.75 5.31 -3.58
N ALA A 77 8.88 5.25 -2.58
CA ALA A 77 9.25 4.80 -1.24
C ALA A 77 9.42 3.28 -1.20
N ASN A 78 10.22 2.82 -0.26
CA ASN A 78 10.40 1.40 -0.02
C ASN A 78 9.10 0.77 0.49
N ILE A 79 8.77 -0.43 0.03
CA ILE A 79 7.51 -1.09 0.38
C ILE A 79 7.38 -1.35 1.89
N HIS A 80 8.47 -1.58 2.60
CA HIS A 80 8.44 -1.77 4.06
C HIS A 80 8.01 -0.50 4.79
N SER A 81 8.47 0.66 4.32
CA SER A 81 8.06 1.95 4.87
C SER A 81 6.59 2.23 4.60
N ILE A 82 6.11 1.89 3.40
CA ILE A 82 4.70 2.04 3.03
C ILE A 82 3.82 1.11 3.88
N MET A 83 4.25 -0.13 4.10
CA MET A 83 3.52 -1.08 4.95
C MET A 83 3.38 -0.55 6.38
N ALA A 84 4.43 0.03 6.93
CA ALA A 84 4.39 0.57 8.29
C ALA A 84 3.50 1.80 8.38
N ASP A 85 3.54 2.72 7.41
CA ASP A 85 2.75 3.95 7.44
C ASP A 85 1.31 3.75 6.99
N CYS A 86 1.10 3.14 5.82
CA CYS A 86 -0.22 3.09 5.18
C CYS A 86 -1.04 1.85 5.55
N PHE A 87 -0.40 0.76 5.94
CA PHE A 87 -1.07 -0.49 6.28
C PHE A 87 -0.93 -0.85 7.76
N PHE A 88 -0.38 0.05 8.57
CA PHE A 88 -0.33 -0.06 10.03
C PHE A 88 0.44 -1.28 10.54
N LEU A 89 1.39 -1.78 9.76
CA LEU A 89 2.21 -2.91 10.17
C LEU A 89 3.25 -2.48 11.20
N LYS A 90 3.31 -3.19 12.31
CA LYS A 90 4.37 -3.04 13.32
C LYS A 90 5.64 -3.78 12.91
N TYR A 91 5.47 -4.90 12.23
CA TYR A 91 6.56 -5.78 11.81
C TYR A 91 6.37 -6.16 10.34
N THR A 92 7.48 -6.35 9.63
CA THR A 92 7.46 -6.74 8.22
C THR A 92 7.88 -8.20 8.00
N ILE A 93 7.81 -8.99 9.06
CA ILE A 93 8.01 -10.45 9.02
C ILE A 93 6.80 -11.15 9.62
N GLY A 94 6.64 -12.43 9.32
CA GLY A 94 5.53 -13.20 9.87
C GLY A 94 5.65 -13.33 11.39
N GLU A 95 4.50 -13.45 12.06
CA GLU A 95 4.43 -13.47 13.52
C GLU A 95 5.14 -14.69 14.11
N GLN A 96 5.03 -15.85 13.47
CA GLN A 96 5.72 -17.07 13.96
C GLN A 96 7.23 -16.87 13.97
N ALA A 97 7.78 -16.29 12.90
CA ALA A 97 9.21 -15.99 12.82
C ALA A 97 9.63 -14.93 13.84
N ARG A 98 8.79 -13.90 14.01
CA ARG A 98 9.05 -12.84 14.99
C ARG A 98 9.14 -13.39 16.40
N LEU A 99 8.18 -14.22 16.80
CA LEU A 99 8.15 -14.83 18.13
C LEU A 99 9.34 -15.76 18.35
N CYS A 100 9.69 -16.54 17.34
CA CYS A 100 10.85 -17.44 17.40
C CYS A 100 12.16 -16.65 17.58
N LEU A 101 12.35 -15.58 16.83
CA LEU A 101 13.55 -14.74 16.94
C LEU A 101 13.60 -14.00 18.27
N THR A 102 12.45 -13.55 18.79
CA THR A 102 12.38 -12.89 20.10
C THR A 102 12.76 -13.85 21.21
N GLU A 103 12.22 -15.06 21.17
CA GLU A 103 12.48 -16.09 22.19
C GLU A 103 13.95 -16.55 22.18
N LYS A 104 14.47 -16.85 20.98
CA LYS A 104 15.79 -17.47 20.86
C LYS A 104 16.95 -16.49 20.83
N LEU A 105 16.74 -15.32 20.23
CA LEU A 105 17.81 -14.35 20.02
C LEU A 105 17.61 -13.03 20.75
N GLY A 106 16.48 -12.86 21.43
CA GLY A 106 16.16 -11.61 22.13
C GLY A 106 15.92 -10.41 21.22
N LEU A 107 15.65 -10.65 19.93
CA LEU A 107 15.32 -9.59 18.98
C LEU A 107 13.86 -9.17 19.10
N PHE A 108 13.56 -7.92 18.76
CA PHE A 108 12.19 -7.36 18.75
C PHE A 108 11.50 -7.29 20.11
N LYS A 109 12.24 -7.35 21.21
CA LYS A 109 11.65 -7.33 22.56
C LYS A 109 10.89 -6.03 22.86
N ASP A 110 11.42 -4.89 22.41
CA ASP A 110 10.96 -3.56 22.78
C ASP A 110 10.30 -2.82 21.63
N MET A 111 9.84 -3.53 20.64
CA MET A 111 9.16 -2.92 19.48
C MET A 111 7.67 -2.79 19.68
#